data_6acaed3b1675c9d1ac4bdac5f18d1354
#
_entry.id   6acaed3b1675c9d1ac4bdac5f18d1354
#
_cell.length_a   1.000
_cell.length_b   1.000
_cell.length_c   1.000
_cell.angle_alpha   90.00
_cell.angle_beta   90.00
_cell.angle_gamma   90.00
#
_symmetry.space_group_name_H-M   'P 1'
#
loop_
_entity.id
_entity.type
_entity.pdbx_description
1 polymer ?
#
loop_
_entity_poly.entity_id
_entity_poly.type
_entity_poly.pdbx_seq_one_letter_code
_entity_poly.pdbx_strand_id
1 'polypeptide(L)'
;LNRFFTKFSLSSLKLICIDGKTMRSNKRKEGKPNHIITAWSKEDGFSLGQKVVNTKSNEITAIPELLEKIRIKGQVVTIDAMGTQTAIAEKIRLKRGDYVLALKENQRTLHEDVSLYLNDAEIKEELRKKGKYKKTIEKAHSQLEIREYYQTKEIGWLPQKKDWKGLKSIGMEEKTIRKDGQEKKEFRYYISSLNEDIELFSRAVRGHWSVESMHWQLDVTFKEDANTTLDKQAAENLNIIRKWCLSILKMVEIFRPNLSMKKKRFVISMNPAEFLEQVLNF
;
A
#
# COMPACT_ATOMS: atom_id res chain seq x y z
N LEU A 1 20.67 -1.21 -15.64
CA LEU A 1 19.95 -1.33 -14.35
C LEU A 1 20.35 -0.21 -13.38
N ASN A 2 21.65 0.07 -13.18
CA ASN A 2 22.08 1.14 -12.27
C ASN A 2 21.62 2.55 -12.71
N ARG A 3 21.54 2.86 -14.00
CA ARG A 3 21.01 4.14 -14.51
C ARG A 3 19.49 4.28 -14.32
N PHE A 4 18.76 3.18 -14.31
CA PHE A 4 17.33 3.15 -14.06
C PHE A 4 17.01 3.64 -12.63
N PHE A 5 17.82 3.24 -11.65
CA PHE A 5 17.63 3.60 -10.24
C PHE A 5 18.20 4.97 -9.85
N THR A 6 19.12 5.57 -10.62
CA THR A 6 19.70 6.87 -10.30
C THR A 6 18.80 8.07 -10.61
N LYS A 7 17.80 7.92 -11.46
CA LYS A 7 16.78 8.96 -11.74
C LYS A 7 15.76 9.15 -10.63
N PHE A 8 15.68 8.20 -9.68
CA PHE A 8 14.74 8.30 -8.56
C PHE A 8 15.37 9.10 -7.44
N SER A 9 14.93 10.35 -7.28
CA SER A 9 15.39 11.22 -6.20
C SER A 9 15.18 10.57 -4.84
N LEU A 10 16.27 10.28 -4.15
CA LEU A 10 16.27 9.77 -2.78
C LEU A 10 15.82 10.84 -1.75
N SER A 11 15.56 12.07 -2.20
CA SER A 11 15.35 13.25 -1.33
C SER A 11 13.89 13.51 -1.00
N SER A 12 12.91 12.94 -1.71
CA SER A 12 11.50 13.12 -1.41
C SER A 12 10.96 11.99 -0.52
N LEU A 13 10.10 12.33 0.42
CA LEU A 13 9.39 11.37 1.25
C LEU A 13 8.46 10.51 0.38
N LYS A 14 8.68 9.18 0.40
CA LYS A 14 7.94 8.19 -0.37
C LYS A 14 7.10 7.30 0.53
N LEU A 15 6.00 6.82 -0.03
CA LEU A 15 5.17 5.81 0.61
C LEU A 15 5.57 4.42 0.08
N ILE A 16 5.95 3.54 0.99
CA ILE A 16 6.25 2.14 0.72
C ILE A 16 5.07 1.32 1.23
N CYS A 17 4.25 0.83 0.30
CA CYS A 17 3.05 0.07 0.61
C CYS A 17 3.39 -1.42 0.57
N ILE A 18 3.19 -2.14 1.69
CA ILE A 18 3.45 -3.58 1.77
C ILE A 18 2.12 -4.30 1.85
N ASP A 19 1.92 -5.24 0.94
CA ASP A 19 0.71 -6.07 0.88
C ASP A 19 1.02 -7.42 0.22
N GLY A 20 0.20 -8.43 0.54
CA GLY A 20 0.34 -9.79 0.07
C GLY A 20 -0.73 -10.17 -0.96
N LYS A 21 -0.31 -10.86 -2.03
CA LYS A 21 -1.19 -11.39 -3.06
C LYS A 21 -0.99 -12.88 -3.26
N THR A 22 -2.10 -13.64 -3.30
CA THR A 22 -2.10 -15.05 -3.66
C THR A 22 -2.28 -15.23 -5.16
N MET A 23 -1.38 -15.97 -5.82
CA MET A 23 -1.46 -16.34 -7.24
C MET A 23 -2.40 -17.55 -7.40
N ARG A 24 -3.69 -17.33 -7.68
CA ARG A 24 -4.78 -18.32 -7.53
C ARG A 24 -4.59 -19.60 -8.33
N SER A 25 -4.14 -19.51 -9.59
CA SER A 25 -4.06 -20.66 -10.51
C SER A 25 -2.71 -21.39 -10.50
N ASN A 26 -1.75 -20.91 -9.74
CA ASN A 26 -0.39 -21.50 -9.65
C ASN A 26 -0.35 -22.64 -8.61
N LYS A 27 -1.21 -23.63 -8.73
CA LYS A 27 -1.26 -24.78 -7.80
C LYS A 27 -1.60 -26.08 -8.50
N ARG A 28 -1.06 -27.21 -8.02
CA ARG A 28 -1.56 -28.56 -8.33
C ARG A 28 -2.84 -28.82 -7.51
N LYS A 29 -3.59 -29.89 -7.84
CA LYS A 29 -4.85 -30.23 -7.14
C LYS A 29 -4.72 -30.19 -5.61
N GLU A 30 -3.64 -30.72 -5.06
CA GLU A 30 -3.36 -30.78 -3.62
C GLU A 30 -2.35 -29.73 -3.13
N GLY A 31 -1.86 -28.85 -4.02
CA GLY A 31 -0.83 -27.87 -3.70
C GLY A 31 -1.41 -26.52 -3.26
N LYS A 32 -0.61 -25.76 -2.48
CA LYS A 32 -0.93 -24.37 -2.15
C LYS A 32 -0.35 -23.43 -3.23
N PRO A 33 -1.09 -22.40 -3.65
CA PRO A 33 -0.57 -21.38 -4.56
C PRO A 33 0.52 -20.55 -3.90
N ASN A 34 1.38 -19.90 -4.71
CA ASN A 34 2.32 -18.91 -4.19
C ASN A 34 1.55 -17.74 -3.59
N HIS A 35 1.98 -17.32 -2.42
CA HIS A 35 1.57 -16.05 -1.82
C HIS A 35 2.78 -15.12 -1.81
N ILE A 36 2.65 -13.92 -2.38
CA ILE A 36 3.76 -13.01 -2.61
C ILE A 36 3.50 -11.70 -1.87
N ILE A 37 4.38 -11.38 -0.93
CA ILE A 37 4.39 -10.09 -0.26
C ILE A 37 5.24 -9.13 -1.09
N THR A 38 4.73 -7.97 -1.38
CA THR A 38 5.37 -6.96 -2.22
C THR A 38 5.54 -5.65 -1.45
N ALA A 39 6.71 -5.05 -1.53
CA ALA A 39 6.95 -3.66 -1.14
C ALA A 39 6.88 -2.78 -2.39
N TRP A 40 5.86 -1.94 -2.47
CA TRP A 40 5.55 -1.08 -3.60
C TRP A 40 5.84 0.37 -3.28
N SER A 41 6.71 1.03 -4.05
CA SER A 41 6.88 2.48 -3.97
C SER A 41 5.76 3.17 -4.75
N LYS A 42 4.90 3.90 -4.03
CA LYS A 42 3.75 4.57 -4.64
C LYS A 42 4.19 5.68 -5.61
N GLU A 43 5.11 6.53 -5.18
CA GLU A 43 5.56 7.68 -5.96
C GLU A 43 6.38 7.26 -7.17
N ASP A 44 7.20 6.24 -7.02
CA ASP A 44 8.03 5.75 -8.12
C ASP A 44 7.27 4.80 -9.07
N GLY A 45 6.19 4.19 -8.58
CA GLY A 45 5.40 3.25 -9.37
C GLY A 45 6.10 1.93 -9.69
N PHE A 46 7.03 1.47 -8.82
CA PHE A 46 7.70 0.17 -8.97
C PHE A 46 7.83 -0.61 -7.66
N SER A 47 8.08 -1.91 -7.79
CA SER A 47 8.33 -2.83 -6.68
C SER A 47 9.78 -2.71 -6.20
N LEU A 48 9.97 -2.39 -4.92
CA LEU A 48 11.29 -2.34 -4.26
C LEU A 48 11.82 -3.73 -3.93
N GLY A 49 10.93 -4.70 -3.78
CA GLY A 49 11.26 -6.07 -3.45
C GLY A 49 10.00 -6.90 -3.20
N GLN A 50 10.20 -8.21 -3.14
CA GLN A 50 9.15 -9.17 -2.81
C GLN A 50 9.69 -10.35 -2.04
N LYS A 51 8.78 -11.08 -1.37
CA LYS A 51 9.05 -12.34 -0.69
C LYS A 51 7.92 -13.30 -0.97
N VAL A 52 8.25 -14.50 -1.46
CA VAL A 52 7.29 -15.59 -1.59
C VAL A 52 7.15 -16.31 -0.27
N VAL A 53 5.93 -16.62 0.11
CA VAL A 53 5.58 -17.42 1.29
C VAL A 53 4.60 -18.53 0.92
N ASN A 54 4.62 -19.61 1.69
CA ASN A 54 3.77 -20.76 1.39
C ASN A 54 2.30 -20.54 1.73
N THR A 55 2.00 -19.63 2.65
CA THR A 55 0.63 -19.32 3.11
C THR A 55 0.54 -17.86 3.52
N LYS A 56 -0.67 -17.31 3.49
CA LYS A 56 -0.95 -15.95 3.96
C LYS A 56 -0.58 -15.75 5.44
N SER A 57 -0.72 -16.76 6.28
CA SER A 57 -0.35 -16.71 7.70
C SER A 57 1.14 -16.45 7.94
N ASN A 58 2.00 -16.67 6.93
CA ASN A 58 3.44 -16.43 7.03
C ASN A 58 3.84 -14.99 6.69
N GLU A 59 2.90 -14.09 6.42
CA GLU A 59 3.20 -12.67 6.14
C GLU A 59 3.93 -12.01 7.31
N ILE A 60 3.49 -12.28 8.54
CA ILE A 60 4.07 -11.71 9.77
C ILE A 60 5.57 -12.00 9.88
N THR A 61 6.02 -13.19 9.47
CA THR A 61 7.44 -13.58 9.51
C THR A 61 8.21 -13.08 8.30
N ALA A 62 7.56 -12.95 7.15
CA ALA A 62 8.20 -12.59 5.89
C ALA A 62 8.36 -11.07 5.69
N ILE A 63 7.47 -10.25 6.28
CA ILE A 63 7.59 -8.78 6.20
C ILE A 63 8.92 -8.28 6.80
N PRO A 64 9.37 -8.73 8.00
CA PRO A 64 10.68 -8.34 8.52
C PRO A 64 11.84 -8.71 7.61
N GLU A 65 11.80 -9.89 6.95
CA GLU A 65 12.83 -10.32 6.00
C GLU A 65 12.82 -9.46 4.73
N LEU A 66 11.63 -9.07 4.25
CA LEU A 66 11.49 -8.16 3.12
C LEU A 66 12.04 -6.77 3.47
N LEU A 67 11.70 -6.26 4.65
CA LEU A 67 12.20 -4.98 5.14
C LEU A 67 13.73 -4.95 5.24
N GLU A 68 14.40 -6.08 5.54
CA GLU A 68 15.87 -6.12 5.55
C GLU A 68 16.47 -5.83 4.17
N LYS A 69 15.85 -6.32 3.13
CA LYS A 69 16.36 -6.24 1.74
C LYS A 69 16.14 -4.88 1.09
N ILE A 70 15.25 -4.04 1.63
CA ILE A 70 14.89 -2.76 1.02
C ILE A 70 15.36 -1.57 1.86
N ARG A 71 15.58 -0.44 1.21
CA ARG A 71 15.96 0.81 1.88
C ARG A 71 14.71 1.62 2.21
N ILE A 72 14.45 1.81 3.52
CA ILE A 72 13.26 2.54 3.99
C ILE A 72 13.61 3.77 4.84
N LYS A 73 14.88 4.13 4.96
CA LYS A 73 15.32 5.29 5.75
C LYS A 73 14.65 6.57 5.26
N GLY A 74 13.95 7.27 6.17
CA GLY A 74 13.25 8.52 5.86
C GLY A 74 11.97 8.33 5.03
N GLN A 75 11.49 7.09 4.87
CA GLN A 75 10.29 6.75 4.13
C GLN A 75 9.15 6.36 5.08
N VAL A 76 7.92 6.40 4.60
CA VAL A 76 6.74 5.96 5.35
C VAL A 76 6.28 4.60 4.83
N VAL A 77 6.27 3.61 5.70
CA VAL A 77 5.79 2.25 5.40
C VAL A 77 4.33 2.13 5.82
N THR A 78 3.49 1.66 4.91
CA THR A 78 2.09 1.34 5.20
C THR A 78 1.86 -0.15 5.04
N ILE A 79 1.16 -0.75 5.98
CA ILE A 79 0.86 -2.19 6.01
C ILE A 79 -0.59 -2.37 6.44
N ASP A 80 -1.24 -3.42 5.93
CA ASP A 80 -2.57 -3.81 6.36
C ASP A 80 -2.59 -4.32 7.81
N ALA A 81 -3.78 -4.59 8.34
CA ALA A 81 -3.94 -4.98 9.74
C ALA A 81 -3.23 -6.30 10.09
N MET A 82 -3.09 -7.25 9.16
CA MET A 82 -2.40 -8.52 9.45
C MET A 82 -0.92 -8.29 9.78
N GLY A 83 -0.28 -7.38 9.05
CA GLY A 83 1.12 -6.99 9.28
C GLY A 83 1.29 -5.97 10.42
N THR A 84 0.21 -5.55 11.10
CA THR A 84 0.29 -4.66 12.26
C THR A 84 0.74 -5.45 13.48
N GLN A 85 2.07 -5.53 13.67
CA GLN A 85 2.74 -6.26 14.75
C GLN A 85 3.83 -5.39 15.36
N THR A 86 4.04 -5.49 16.67
CA THR A 86 5.03 -4.70 17.42
C THR A 86 6.45 -4.90 16.88
N ALA A 87 6.83 -6.14 16.57
CA ALA A 87 8.13 -6.47 15.99
C ALA A 87 8.34 -5.84 14.61
N ILE A 88 7.28 -5.74 13.79
CA ILE A 88 7.35 -5.08 12.48
C ILE A 88 7.51 -3.56 12.63
N ALA A 89 6.73 -2.95 13.55
CA ALA A 89 6.86 -1.53 13.87
C ALA A 89 8.27 -1.20 14.39
N GLU A 90 8.81 -2.03 15.29
CA GLU A 90 10.18 -1.88 15.77
C GLU A 90 11.20 -1.97 14.63
N LYS A 91 11.06 -2.98 13.75
CA LYS A 91 11.95 -3.17 12.59
C LYS A 91 11.98 -1.95 11.68
N ILE A 92 10.82 -1.37 11.38
CA ILE A 92 10.72 -0.15 10.58
C ILE A 92 11.46 0.99 11.25
N ARG A 93 11.26 1.19 12.57
CA ARG A 93 11.92 2.26 13.33
C ARG A 93 13.44 2.08 13.45
N LEU A 94 13.92 0.86 13.63
CA LEU A 94 15.36 0.53 13.65
C LEU A 94 16.01 0.86 12.30
N LYS A 95 15.32 0.67 11.19
CA LYS A 95 15.77 1.06 9.85
C LYS A 95 15.55 2.55 9.52
N ARG A 96 15.17 3.36 10.53
CA ARG A 96 14.95 4.82 10.43
C ARG A 96 13.82 5.17 9.42
N GLY A 97 12.86 4.28 9.21
CA GLY A 97 11.60 4.53 8.52
C GLY A 97 10.51 4.97 9.51
N ASP A 98 9.43 5.52 8.99
CA ASP A 98 8.20 5.77 9.71
C ASP A 98 7.10 4.80 9.27
N TYR A 99 6.04 4.66 10.07
CA TYR A 99 4.94 3.76 9.73
C TYR A 99 3.57 4.42 9.90
N VAL A 100 2.61 3.94 9.10
CA VAL A 100 1.17 4.07 9.30
C VAL A 100 0.57 2.68 9.15
N LEU A 101 0.13 2.09 10.25
CA LEU A 101 -0.34 0.70 10.31
C LEU A 101 -1.83 0.66 10.62
N ALA A 102 -2.58 -0.14 9.83
CA ALA A 102 -4.02 -0.30 10.04
C ALA A 102 -4.30 -1.19 11.26
N LEU A 103 -5.30 -0.80 12.07
CA LEU A 103 -5.75 -1.57 13.23
C LEU A 103 -7.03 -2.34 12.89
N LYS A 104 -7.10 -3.56 13.37
CA LYS A 104 -8.30 -4.41 13.39
C LYS A 104 -8.27 -5.30 14.63
N GLU A 105 -9.15 -6.28 14.68
CA GLU A 105 -9.34 -7.20 15.82
C GLU A 105 -8.11 -8.06 16.18
N ASN A 106 -7.13 -8.20 15.28
CA ASN A 106 -5.85 -8.84 15.61
C ASN A 106 -5.03 -8.08 16.69
N GLN A 107 -5.34 -6.80 16.89
CA GLN A 107 -4.85 -5.94 17.98
C GLN A 107 -6.04 -5.42 18.78
N ARG A 108 -6.85 -6.34 19.31
CA ARG A 108 -8.21 -6.11 19.79
C ARG A 108 -8.29 -4.94 20.77
N THR A 109 -7.57 -4.99 21.88
CA THR A 109 -7.64 -3.96 22.94
C THR A 109 -7.21 -2.59 22.39
N LEU A 110 -6.11 -2.54 21.63
CA LEU A 110 -5.64 -1.29 21.01
C LEU A 110 -6.67 -0.74 20.01
N HIS A 111 -7.29 -1.62 19.22
CA HIS A 111 -8.33 -1.24 18.26
C HIS A 111 -9.58 -0.70 18.98
N GLU A 112 -10.04 -1.36 20.05
CA GLU A 112 -11.18 -0.95 20.85
C GLU A 112 -10.95 0.43 21.48
N ASP A 113 -9.79 0.65 22.13
CA ASP A 113 -9.42 1.91 22.76
C ASP A 113 -9.34 3.05 21.73
N VAL A 114 -8.65 2.85 20.61
CA VAL A 114 -8.49 3.85 19.55
C VAL A 114 -9.82 4.14 18.87
N SER A 115 -10.65 3.13 18.63
CA SER A 115 -11.95 3.30 17.99
C SER A 115 -12.94 4.04 18.90
N LEU A 116 -12.97 3.72 20.18
CA LEU A 116 -13.80 4.41 21.15
C LEU A 116 -13.46 5.90 21.22
N TYR A 117 -12.17 6.22 21.34
CA TYR A 117 -11.70 7.60 21.41
C TYR A 117 -12.00 8.40 20.14
N LEU A 118 -11.66 7.86 18.96
CA LEU A 118 -11.83 8.60 17.70
C LEU A 118 -13.28 8.64 17.18
N ASN A 119 -14.18 7.78 17.67
CA ASN A 119 -15.61 7.86 17.35
C ASN A 119 -16.39 8.84 18.22
N ASP A 120 -15.81 9.29 19.30
CA ASP A 120 -16.45 10.31 20.16
C ASP A 120 -16.72 11.59 19.37
N ALA A 121 -17.94 12.12 19.50
CA ALA A 121 -18.40 13.27 18.72
C ALA A 121 -17.70 14.58 19.15
N GLU A 122 -17.41 14.72 20.44
CA GLU A 122 -16.73 15.90 20.99
C GLU A 122 -15.28 15.93 20.55
N ILE A 123 -14.61 14.79 20.61
CA ILE A 123 -13.22 14.64 20.11
C ILE A 123 -13.14 14.93 18.60
N LYS A 124 -14.05 14.42 17.79
CA LYS A 124 -14.09 14.72 16.35
C LYS A 124 -14.25 16.23 16.09
N GLU A 125 -15.14 16.87 16.82
CA GLU A 125 -15.38 18.30 16.67
C GLU A 125 -14.16 19.14 17.11
N GLU A 126 -13.51 18.72 18.19
CA GLU A 126 -12.26 19.33 18.66
C GLU A 126 -11.14 19.20 17.61
N LEU A 127 -10.97 18.01 17.02
CA LEU A 127 -9.97 17.77 15.97
C LEU A 127 -10.26 18.60 14.71
N ARG A 128 -11.53 18.80 14.35
CA ARG A 128 -11.92 19.71 13.26
C ARG A 128 -11.50 21.14 13.56
N LYS A 129 -11.84 21.66 14.74
CA LYS A 129 -11.48 23.02 15.16
C LYS A 129 -9.97 23.25 15.21
N LYS A 130 -9.21 22.25 15.61
CA LYS A 130 -7.74 22.28 15.67
C LYS A 130 -7.05 22.08 14.32
N GLY A 131 -7.77 21.88 13.23
CA GLY A 131 -7.19 21.62 11.91
C GLY A 131 -6.53 20.24 11.78
N LYS A 132 -6.93 19.27 12.63
CA LYS A 132 -6.46 17.87 12.63
C LYS A 132 -7.43 16.96 11.86
N TYR A 133 -8.05 17.51 10.86
CA TYR A 133 -9.09 16.94 10.03
C TYR A 133 -8.87 17.27 8.57
N LYS A 134 -9.19 16.33 7.69
CA LYS A 134 -9.20 16.53 6.24
C LYS A 134 -10.37 15.80 5.63
N LYS A 135 -11.03 16.42 4.65
CA LYS A 135 -12.10 15.82 3.87
C LYS A 135 -11.75 15.79 2.39
N THR A 136 -12.02 14.67 1.74
CA THR A 136 -11.94 14.51 0.29
C THR A 136 -13.26 14.00 -0.26
N ILE A 137 -13.63 14.42 -1.47
CA ILE A 137 -14.85 14.01 -2.16
C ILE A 137 -14.46 13.56 -3.56
N GLU A 138 -14.76 12.32 -3.90
CA GLU A 138 -14.44 11.73 -5.20
C GLU A 138 -15.73 11.14 -5.83
N LYS A 139 -15.93 11.37 -7.14
CA LYS A 139 -16.96 10.68 -7.92
C LYS A 139 -16.29 9.58 -8.74
N ALA A 140 -16.63 8.33 -8.51
CA ALA A 140 -16.12 7.19 -9.24
C ALA A 140 -17.20 6.12 -9.38
N HIS A 141 -17.29 5.46 -10.54
CA HIS A 141 -18.17 4.33 -10.77
C HIS A 141 -19.65 4.59 -10.38
N SER A 142 -20.19 5.76 -10.77
CA SER A 142 -21.57 6.20 -10.47
C SER A 142 -21.89 6.30 -8.96
N GLN A 143 -20.87 6.43 -8.12
CA GLN A 143 -21.02 6.64 -6.68
C GLN A 143 -20.24 7.86 -6.19
N LEU A 144 -20.70 8.45 -5.11
CA LEU A 144 -20.01 9.53 -4.40
C LEU A 144 -19.28 8.92 -3.20
N GLU A 145 -17.97 9.08 -3.15
CA GLU A 145 -17.16 8.68 -2.02
C GLU A 145 -16.68 9.92 -1.27
N ILE A 146 -17.04 10.02 0.00
CA ILE A 146 -16.57 11.05 0.92
C ILE A 146 -15.65 10.36 1.92
N ARG A 147 -14.42 10.85 2.06
CA ARG A 147 -13.48 10.38 3.08
C ARG A 147 -13.12 11.51 4.00
N GLU A 148 -13.25 11.25 5.29
CA GLU A 148 -12.91 12.16 6.37
C GLU A 148 -11.80 11.52 7.19
N TYR A 149 -10.69 12.24 7.33
CA TYR A 149 -9.50 11.80 8.06
C TYR A 149 -9.36 12.61 9.33
N TYR A 150 -9.02 11.95 10.42
CA TYR A 150 -8.74 12.55 11.70
C TYR A 150 -7.42 12.01 12.22
N GLN A 151 -6.62 12.85 12.86
CA GLN A 151 -5.35 12.44 13.47
C GLN A 151 -5.11 13.21 14.75
N THR A 152 -4.55 12.56 15.77
CA THR A 152 -4.15 13.18 17.02
C THR A 152 -2.86 12.59 17.58
N LYS A 153 -2.05 13.43 18.21
CA LYS A 153 -0.89 13.06 19.02
C LYS A 153 -1.21 12.89 20.51
N GLU A 154 -2.44 13.22 20.92
CA GLU A 154 -2.90 13.15 22.30
C GLU A 154 -3.16 11.68 22.67
N ILE A 155 -2.07 10.91 22.85
CA ILE A 155 -2.06 9.47 23.13
C ILE A 155 -1.41 9.13 24.47
N GLY A 156 -1.33 10.10 25.39
CA GLY A 156 -0.80 9.88 26.73
C GLY A 156 -1.64 8.91 27.58
N TRP A 157 -2.92 8.84 27.29
CA TRP A 157 -3.89 7.96 27.94
C TRP A 157 -3.83 6.50 27.46
N LEU A 158 -3.17 6.20 26.31
CA LEU A 158 -3.15 4.88 25.67
C LEU A 158 -2.11 3.98 26.35
N PRO A 159 -2.52 2.92 27.11
CA PRO A 159 -1.58 2.07 27.84
C PRO A 159 -0.60 1.33 26.95
N GLN A 160 -1.05 0.91 25.73
CA GLN A 160 -0.27 0.14 24.78
C GLN A 160 0.79 0.99 24.05
N LYS A 161 0.81 2.30 24.24
CA LYS A 161 1.80 3.20 23.60
C LYS A 161 3.25 2.72 23.80
N LYS A 162 3.57 2.22 24.98
CA LYS A 162 4.92 1.73 25.34
C LYS A 162 5.36 0.50 24.53
N ASP A 163 4.41 -0.31 24.03
CA ASP A 163 4.68 -1.55 23.32
C ASP A 163 5.00 -1.31 21.83
N TRP A 164 4.65 -0.12 21.32
CA TRP A 164 4.82 0.25 19.92
C TRP A 164 5.99 1.22 19.73
N LYS A 165 7.09 0.72 19.23
CA LYS A 165 8.32 1.52 19.02
C LYS A 165 8.06 2.78 18.22
N GLY A 166 8.21 3.93 18.86
CA GLY A 166 8.09 5.24 18.20
C GLY A 166 6.65 5.66 17.87
N LEU A 167 5.62 5.06 18.49
CA LEU A 167 4.23 5.50 18.34
C LEU A 167 4.07 6.95 18.80
N LYS A 168 3.57 7.82 17.91
CA LYS A 168 3.41 9.26 18.15
C LYS A 168 1.99 9.77 17.93
N SER A 169 1.22 9.11 17.08
CA SER A 169 -0.15 9.53 16.76
C SER A 169 -1.04 8.34 16.43
N ILE A 170 -2.34 8.56 16.61
CA ILE A 170 -3.40 7.68 16.13
C ILE A 170 -4.26 8.44 15.14
N GLY A 171 -4.97 7.75 14.29
CA GLY A 171 -5.88 8.38 13.34
C GLY A 171 -6.95 7.44 12.83
N MET A 172 -7.92 8.01 12.13
CA MET A 172 -9.00 7.25 11.49
C MET A 172 -9.33 7.81 10.11
N GLU A 173 -9.88 6.94 9.27
CA GLU A 173 -10.60 7.24 8.05
C GLU A 173 -12.06 6.86 8.24
N GLU A 174 -12.98 7.84 8.11
CA GLU A 174 -14.41 7.60 7.94
C GLU A 174 -14.74 7.72 6.46
N LYS A 175 -15.14 6.63 5.82
CA LYS A 175 -15.52 6.59 4.42
C LYS A 175 -17.02 6.46 4.29
N THR A 176 -17.66 7.44 3.66
CA THR A 176 -19.09 7.42 3.30
C THR A 176 -19.23 7.19 1.81
N ILE A 177 -19.97 6.16 1.44
CA ILE A 177 -20.32 5.82 0.05
C ILE A 177 -21.79 6.10 -0.16
N ARG A 178 -22.12 6.97 -1.12
CA ARG A 178 -23.50 7.24 -1.56
C ARG A 178 -23.69 6.69 -2.97
N LYS A 179 -24.62 5.77 -3.09
CA LYS A 179 -24.99 5.14 -4.35
C LYS A 179 -26.46 4.80 -4.36
N ASP A 180 -27.17 5.13 -5.46
CA ASP A 180 -28.57 4.77 -5.68
C ASP A 180 -29.50 5.13 -4.48
N GLY A 181 -29.25 6.29 -3.86
CA GLY A 181 -30.01 6.77 -2.69
C GLY A 181 -29.64 6.10 -1.36
N GLN A 182 -28.74 5.14 -1.37
CA GLN A 182 -28.24 4.50 -0.14
C GLN A 182 -26.91 5.12 0.32
N GLU A 183 -26.73 5.13 1.64
CA GLU A 183 -25.50 5.57 2.28
C GLU A 183 -24.91 4.43 3.11
N LYS A 184 -23.61 4.13 2.88
CA LYS A 184 -22.84 3.17 3.66
C LYS A 184 -21.64 3.88 4.27
N LYS A 185 -21.40 3.66 5.56
CA LYS A 185 -20.21 4.15 6.27
C LYS A 185 -19.27 3.03 6.64
N GLU A 186 -17.98 3.28 6.48
CA GLU A 186 -16.88 2.39 6.86
C GLU A 186 -15.86 3.17 7.68
N PHE A 187 -15.38 2.57 8.76
CA PHE A 187 -14.36 3.17 9.64
C PHE A 187 -13.10 2.34 9.61
N ARG A 188 -11.95 3.00 9.57
CA ARG A 188 -10.62 2.37 9.65
C ARG A 188 -9.76 3.17 10.60
N TYR A 189 -9.06 2.46 11.47
CA TYR A 189 -8.22 3.04 12.50
C TYR A 189 -6.77 2.71 12.26
N TYR A 190 -5.88 3.59 12.70
CA TYR A 190 -4.46 3.52 12.41
C TYR A 190 -3.63 3.96 13.60
N ILE A 191 -2.47 3.35 13.75
CA ILE A 191 -1.37 3.84 14.58
C ILE A 191 -0.24 4.34 13.69
N SER A 192 0.49 5.36 14.16
CA SER A 192 1.55 5.97 13.36
C SER A 192 2.73 6.45 14.19
N SER A 193 3.93 6.29 13.64
CA SER A 193 5.15 6.91 14.18
C SER A 193 5.38 8.33 13.65
N LEU A 194 4.56 8.79 12.70
CA LEU A 194 4.61 10.17 12.22
C LEU A 194 4.18 11.15 13.30
N ASN A 195 4.79 12.32 13.29
CA ASN A 195 4.21 13.46 13.99
C ASN A 195 2.81 13.75 13.44
N GLU A 196 2.04 14.52 14.18
CA GLU A 196 0.71 14.95 13.76
C GLU A 196 0.81 15.85 12.52
N ASP A 197 0.48 15.27 11.37
CA ASP A 197 0.43 15.91 10.06
C ASP A 197 -0.70 15.24 9.27
N ILE A 198 -1.87 15.87 9.25
CA ILE A 198 -3.08 15.32 8.63
C ILE A 198 -2.93 15.15 7.11
N GLU A 199 -2.13 16.00 6.45
CA GLU A 199 -1.88 15.89 5.02
C GLU A 199 -1.06 14.64 4.70
N LEU A 200 0.03 14.42 5.43
CA LEU A 200 0.86 13.23 5.27
C LEU A 200 0.12 11.96 5.69
N PHE A 201 -0.63 12.00 6.80
CA PHE A 201 -1.43 10.88 7.27
C PHE A 201 -2.47 10.46 6.23
N SER A 202 -3.31 11.39 5.75
CA SER A 202 -4.34 11.11 4.74
C SER A 202 -3.72 10.59 3.43
N ARG A 203 -2.57 11.15 3.02
CA ARG A 203 -1.80 10.67 1.86
C ARG A 203 -1.30 9.24 2.06
N ALA A 204 -0.83 8.89 3.25
CA ALA A 204 -0.35 7.54 3.57
C ALA A 204 -1.50 6.52 3.57
N VAL A 205 -2.61 6.83 4.25
CA VAL A 205 -3.80 5.97 4.29
C VAL A 205 -4.36 5.74 2.89
N ARG A 206 -4.58 6.81 2.12
CA ARG A 206 -5.11 6.70 0.75
C ARG A 206 -4.09 6.06 -0.20
N GLY A 207 -2.82 6.32 0.03
CA GLY A 207 -1.71 5.82 -0.79
C GLY A 207 -1.50 4.32 -0.69
N HIS A 208 -1.85 3.70 0.42
CA HIS A 208 -1.75 2.24 0.61
C HIS A 208 -2.49 1.45 -0.49
N TRP A 209 -3.64 1.94 -0.94
CA TRP A 209 -4.42 1.34 -2.04
C TRP A 209 -3.67 1.26 -3.38
N SER A 210 -2.53 1.94 -3.50
CA SER A 210 -1.71 1.85 -4.72
C SER A 210 -1.12 0.47 -4.96
N VAL A 211 -0.83 -0.30 -3.90
CA VAL A 211 -0.36 -1.68 -4.01
C VAL A 211 -1.49 -2.62 -4.46
N GLU A 212 -2.71 -2.43 -3.95
CA GLU A 212 -3.89 -3.16 -4.43
C GLU A 212 -4.19 -2.84 -5.91
N SER A 213 -4.08 -1.56 -6.29
CA SER A 213 -4.21 -1.15 -7.70
C SER A 213 -3.14 -1.80 -8.58
N MET A 214 -1.93 -1.96 -8.10
CA MET A 214 -0.87 -2.71 -8.78
C MET A 214 -1.26 -4.18 -8.94
N HIS A 215 -1.75 -4.84 -7.89
CA HIS A 215 -2.23 -6.23 -7.94
C HIS A 215 -3.36 -6.38 -8.96
N TRP A 216 -4.33 -5.46 -8.95
CA TRP A 216 -5.41 -5.45 -9.94
C TRP A 216 -4.88 -5.34 -11.38
N GLN A 217 -3.88 -4.47 -11.64
CA GLN A 217 -3.27 -4.35 -12.96
C GLN A 217 -2.58 -5.65 -13.40
N LEU A 218 -1.91 -6.34 -12.49
CA LEU A 218 -1.30 -7.64 -12.79
C LEU A 218 -2.37 -8.66 -13.21
N ASP A 219 -3.53 -8.66 -12.57
CA ASP A 219 -4.62 -9.58 -12.92
C ASP A 219 -5.33 -9.21 -14.22
N VAL A 220 -5.73 -7.96 -14.38
CA VAL A 220 -6.54 -7.53 -15.52
C VAL A 220 -5.70 -7.36 -16.78
N THR A 221 -4.52 -6.74 -16.67
CA THR A 221 -3.67 -6.41 -17.83
C THR A 221 -2.74 -7.57 -18.20
N PHE A 222 -2.14 -8.23 -17.20
CA PHE A 222 -1.13 -9.27 -17.42
C PHE A 222 -1.67 -10.68 -17.21
N LYS A 223 -2.95 -10.84 -16.84
CA LYS A 223 -3.62 -12.13 -16.63
C LYS A 223 -2.89 -13.03 -15.63
N GLU A 224 -2.38 -12.45 -14.54
CA GLU A 224 -1.55 -13.16 -13.57
C GLU A 224 -2.30 -14.31 -12.91
N ASP A 225 -3.54 -14.07 -12.45
CA ASP A 225 -4.38 -15.10 -11.83
C ASP A 225 -4.81 -16.21 -12.79
N ALA A 226 -4.72 -16.00 -14.11
CA ALA A 226 -4.95 -17.03 -15.14
C ALA A 226 -3.68 -17.83 -15.47
N ASN A 227 -2.53 -17.48 -14.90
CA ASN A 227 -1.27 -18.18 -15.16
C ASN A 227 -1.21 -19.51 -14.40
N THR A 228 -1.13 -20.60 -15.13
CA THR A 228 -1.09 -21.99 -14.63
C THR A 228 0.31 -22.56 -14.47
N THR A 229 1.35 -21.74 -14.48
CA THR A 229 2.75 -22.17 -14.26
C THR A 229 2.86 -22.84 -12.89
N LEU A 230 3.12 -24.16 -12.88
CA LEU A 230 3.16 -24.97 -11.66
C LEU A 230 4.51 -24.89 -10.94
N ASP A 231 5.58 -24.62 -11.68
CA ASP A 231 6.89 -24.40 -11.09
C ASP A 231 6.88 -23.09 -10.28
N LYS A 232 7.21 -23.20 -9.01
CA LYS A 232 7.12 -22.09 -8.05
C LYS A 232 8.10 -20.96 -8.35
N GLN A 233 9.32 -21.33 -8.75
CA GLN A 233 10.36 -20.35 -9.08
C GLN A 233 10.06 -19.65 -10.41
N ALA A 234 9.61 -20.39 -11.41
CA ALA A 234 9.19 -19.80 -12.68
C ALA A 234 8.01 -18.85 -12.51
N ALA A 235 7.03 -19.19 -11.67
CA ALA A 235 5.89 -18.32 -11.37
C ALA A 235 6.34 -17.04 -10.64
N GLU A 236 7.30 -17.13 -9.71
CA GLU A 236 7.88 -15.95 -9.04
C GLU A 236 8.63 -15.06 -10.03
N ASN A 237 9.47 -15.64 -10.90
CA ASN A 237 10.21 -14.90 -11.92
C ASN A 237 9.26 -14.17 -12.89
N LEU A 238 8.19 -14.83 -13.32
CA LEU A 238 7.15 -14.22 -14.16
C LEU A 238 6.44 -13.06 -13.45
N ASN A 239 6.19 -13.17 -12.14
CA ASN A 239 5.61 -12.09 -11.36
C ASN A 239 6.55 -10.86 -11.33
N ILE A 240 7.87 -11.08 -11.12
CA ILE A 240 8.88 -10.01 -11.16
C ILE A 240 8.87 -9.32 -12.54
N ILE A 241 8.91 -10.10 -13.62
CA ILE A 241 8.91 -9.58 -14.99
C ILE A 241 7.63 -8.75 -15.24
N ARG A 242 6.46 -9.25 -14.85
CA ARG A 242 5.19 -8.50 -14.99
C ARG A 242 5.21 -7.17 -14.24
N LYS A 243 5.75 -7.14 -13.02
CA LYS A 243 5.90 -5.90 -12.24
C LYS A 243 6.84 -4.91 -12.91
N TRP A 244 7.95 -5.38 -13.49
CA TRP A 244 8.85 -4.53 -14.28
C TRP A 244 8.15 -3.97 -15.52
N CYS A 245 7.47 -4.82 -16.29
CA CYS A 245 6.70 -4.37 -17.45
C CYS A 245 5.63 -3.34 -17.05
N LEU A 246 4.92 -3.55 -15.93
CA LEU A 246 3.95 -2.58 -15.42
C LEU A 246 4.61 -1.24 -15.07
N SER A 247 5.77 -1.27 -14.43
CA SER A 247 6.52 -0.06 -14.05
C SER A 247 7.01 0.70 -15.29
N ILE A 248 7.56 -0.01 -16.28
CA ILE A 248 7.98 0.57 -17.56
C ILE A 248 6.78 1.20 -18.27
N LEU A 249 5.66 0.51 -18.37
CA LEU A 249 4.43 1.05 -19.00
C LEU A 249 3.88 2.29 -18.30
N LYS A 250 4.13 2.45 -16.99
CA LYS A 250 3.75 3.67 -16.26
C LYS A 250 4.68 4.84 -16.60
N MET A 251 5.96 4.58 -16.81
CA MET A 251 6.98 5.61 -17.07
C MET A 251 7.05 6.03 -18.54
N VAL A 252 6.74 5.12 -19.47
CA VAL A 252 6.75 5.44 -20.91
C VAL A 252 5.63 6.42 -21.20
N GLU A 253 6.01 7.64 -21.63
CA GLU A 253 5.11 8.64 -22.16
C GLU A 253 4.83 8.32 -23.63
N ILE A 254 3.78 7.56 -23.89
CA ILE A 254 3.31 7.30 -25.24
C ILE A 254 2.36 8.43 -25.65
N PHE A 255 2.57 9.05 -26.79
CA PHE A 255 1.82 10.10 -27.53
C PHE A 255 0.44 10.56 -27.02
N ARG A 256 -0.21 9.82 -26.12
CA ARG A 256 -1.47 10.17 -25.46
C ARG A 256 -1.38 9.79 -23.97
N PRO A 257 -1.23 10.76 -23.07
CA PRO A 257 -1.04 10.52 -21.64
C PRO A 257 -2.19 9.73 -20.98
N ASN A 258 -3.36 9.66 -21.63
CA ASN A 258 -4.57 9.02 -21.08
C ASN A 258 -4.83 7.59 -21.58
N LEU A 259 -3.87 6.93 -22.23
CA LEU A 259 -4.05 5.54 -22.62
C LEU A 259 -4.07 4.61 -21.39
N SER A 260 -5.05 3.70 -21.33
CA SER A 260 -5.07 2.64 -20.33
C SER A 260 -3.85 1.73 -20.50
N MET A 261 -3.41 1.05 -19.41
CA MET A 261 -2.28 0.12 -19.45
C MET A 261 -2.44 -0.97 -20.52
N LYS A 262 -3.67 -1.46 -20.72
CA LYS A 262 -3.98 -2.43 -21.77
C LYS A 262 -3.75 -1.84 -23.17
N LYS A 263 -4.15 -0.60 -23.42
CA LYS A 263 -3.93 0.09 -24.71
C LYS A 263 -2.45 0.40 -24.92
N LYS A 264 -1.73 0.90 -23.89
CA LYS A 264 -0.28 1.12 -23.97
C LYS A 264 0.45 -0.17 -24.37
N ARG A 265 0.16 -1.28 -23.70
CA ARG A 265 0.74 -2.58 -24.01
C ARG A 265 0.46 -3.01 -25.44
N PHE A 266 -0.77 -2.82 -25.95
CA PHE A 266 -1.15 -3.14 -27.32
C PHE A 266 -0.35 -2.30 -28.34
N VAL A 267 -0.29 -0.98 -28.16
CA VAL A 267 0.44 -0.07 -29.06
C VAL A 267 1.93 -0.46 -29.13
N ILE A 268 2.57 -0.71 -28.00
CA ILE A 268 3.98 -1.14 -27.95
C ILE A 268 4.17 -2.49 -28.68
N SER A 269 3.24 -3.43 -28.56
CA SER A 269 3.33 -4.71 -29.23
C SER A 269 3.16 -4.63 -30.76
N MET A 270 2.48 -3.60 -31.24
CA MET A 270 2.31 -3.37 -32.70
C MET A 270 3.53 -2.70 -33.33
N ASN A 271 4.30 -1.94 -32.58
CA ASN A 271 5.49 -1.25 -33.07
C ASN A 271 6.64 -1.26 -32.03
N PRO A 272 7.20 -2.47 -31.74
CA PRO A 272 8.17 -2.60 -30.68
C PRO A 272 9.49 -1.84 -30.94
N ALA A 273 9.90 -1.68 -32.20
CA ALA A 273 11.13 -0.97 -32.55
C ALA A 273 11.10 0.51 -32.17
N GLU A 274 9.98 1.19 -32.39
CA GLU A 274 9.79 2.61 -32.06
C GLU A 274 9.88 2.87 -30.55
N PHE A 275 9.35 1.93 -29.75
CA PHE A 275 9.27 2.09 -28.29
C PHE A 275 10.48 1.49 -27.56
N LEU A 276 11.28 0.66 -28.23
CA LEU A 276 12.44 0.01 -27.61
C LEU A 276 13.47 1.05 -27.13
N GLU A 277 13.75 2.07 -27.92
CA GLU A 277 14.65 3.16 -27.53
C GLU A 277 14.13 3.90 -26.30
N GLN A 278 12.83 4.21 -26.24
CA GLN A 278 12.25 4.87 -25.08
C GLN A 278 12.34 4.00 -23.83
N VAL A 279 12.19 2.68 -23.97
CA VAL A 279 12.28 1.72 -22.86
C VAL A 279 13.72 1.50 -22.43
N LEU A 280 14.70 1.53 -23.33
CA LEU A 280 16.12 1.27 -23.02
C LEU A 280 16.88 2.52 -22.58
N ASN A 281 16.41 3.73 -22.93
CA ASN A 281 17.04 5.00 -22.60
C ASN A 281 16.54 5.61 -21.28
N PHE A 282 15.85 4.83 -20.46
CA PHE A 282 15.49 5.21 -19.10
C PHE A 282 16.67 5.17 -18.13
#